data_78b01ff4882c9f2ea63f69d3717dab76
#
_entry.id   78b01ff4882c9f2ea63f69d3717dab76
#
_cell.length_a   1.000
_cell.length_b   1.000
_cell.length_c   1.000
_cell.angle_alpha   90.00
_cell.angle_beta   90.00
_cell.angle_gamma   90.00
#
_symmetry.space_group_name_H-M   'P 1'
#
loop_
_entity.id
_entity.type
_entity.pdbx_description
1 polymer ?
#
loop_
_entity_poly.entity_id
_entity_poly.type
_entity_poly.pdbx_seq_one_letter_code
_entity_poly.pdbx_strand_id
1 'polypeptide(L)'
;LFRSVAFVSPEKNVPDVKAALNGARDILAEKMSEDSVLLADMRAWLWNEGAMTSRVVEGMEETGAKFRDYFDYREPIARMPSHRALAAFRGQAEGVLTLGLEVDAERPDQPVERTAAYFNVGTQRRPADAWLWQCCRWTWRVKLRASLEAEVFDRLREAAEGAAIDVFGTNLRDLLLAAPAGHKRVLGLDPGIRTGVKTAAIDETGKLLATAVVFPFGSNERRSDAVATIARLIRQHRLTLVSIGNGTASRETVEFVEEVKRLHPGLDFTHVVVSEAGASVYSASELAAAEV
;
A
#
# COMPACT_ATOMS: atom_id res chain seq x y z
N LEU A 1 -37.15 13.64 33.55
CA LEU A 1 -36.23 13.48 34.69
C LEU A 1 -37.02 13.13 35.99
N PHE A 2 -38.16 13.75 36.31
CA PHE A 2 -38.95 13.45 37.52
C PHE A 2 -39.42 12.00 37.63
N ARG A 3 -39.68 11.32 36.51
CA ARG A 3 -40.06 9.88 36.49
C ARG A 3 -38.89 8.92 36.75
N SER A 4 -37.66 9.39 36.68
CA SER A 4 -36.48 8.53 36.85
C SER A 4 -36.31 8.04 38.30
N VAL A 5 -36.91 8.74 39.29
CA VAL A 5 -36.94 8.31 40.69
C VAL A 5 -37.63 6.95 40.87
N ALA A 6 -38.63 6.65 40.06
CA ALA A 6 -39.36 5.38 40.09
C ALA A 6 -38.51 4.15 39.68
N PHE A 7 -37.35 4.37 39.08
CA PHE A 7 -36.43 3.34 38.62
C PHE A 7 -35.21 3.16 39.54
N VAL A 8 -35.16 3.89 40.65
CA VAL A 8 -34.12 3.71 41.68
C VAL A 8 -34.41 2.41 42.43
N SER A 9 -33.47 1.49 42.46
CA SER A 9 -33.54 0.23 43.15
C SER A 9 -32.14 -0.22 43.57
N PRO A 10 -31.68 0.09 44.78
CA PRO A 10 -30.36 -0.34 45.26
C PRO A 10 -30.13 -1.84 45.19
N GLU A 11 -31.16 -2.63 45.36
CA GLU A 11 -31.13 -4.09 45.27
C GLU A 11 -30.76 -4.61 43.87
N LYS A 12 -31.01 -3.76 42.84
CA LYS A 12 -30.69 -4.05 41.44
C LYS A 12 -29.49 -3.25 40.95
N ASN A 13 -28.64 -2.78 41.83
CA ASN A 13 -27.47 -1.94 41.52
C ASN A 13 -27.83 -0.57 40.88
N VAL A 14 -29.02 -0.03 41.16
CA VAL A 14 -29.46 1.29 40.71
C VAL A 14 -29.68 2.19 41.96
N PRO A 15 -28.61 2.65 42.59
CA PRO A 15 -28.70 3.32 43.91
C PRO A 15 -29.33 4.71 43.85
N ASP A 16 -29.30 5.39 42.71
CA ASP A 16 -29.78 6.77 42.54
C ASP A 16 -30.30 7.07 41.12
N VAL A 17 -30.86 8.24 40.95
CA VAL A 17 -31.40 8.72 39.65
C VAL A 17 -30.30 8.79 38.58
N LYS A 18 -29.05 9.11 38.95
CA LYS A 18 -27.93 9.17 38.00
C LYS A 18 -27.62 7.79 37.45
N ALA A 19 -27.60 6.79 38.33
CA ALA A 19 -27.40 5.38 37.90
C ALA A 19 -28.55 4.92 37.00
N ALA A 20 -29.81 5.26 37.31
CA ALA A 20 -30.96 4.95 36.47
C ALA A 20 -30.86 5.60 35.07
N LEU A 21 -30.45 6.87 35.01
CA LEU A 21 -30.27 7.57 33.75
C LEU A 21 -29.07 7.02 32.95
N ASN A 22 -27.98 6.65 33.59
CA ASN A 22 -26.85 6.03 32.93
C ASN A 22 -27.23 4.66 32.32
N GLY A 23 -27.95 3.82 33.07
CA GLY A 23 -28.45 2.55 32.52
C GLY A 23 -29.39 2.74 31.34
N ALA A 24 -30.32 3.72 31.43
CA ALA A 24 -31.21 4.06 30.33
C ALA A 24 -30.42 4.58 29.08
N ARG A 25 -29.36 5.40 29.29
CA ARG A 25 -28.47 5.85 28.22
C ARG A 25 -27.77 4.66 27.56
N ASP A 26 -27.26 3.72 28.32
CA ASP A 26 -26.51 2.58 27.82
C ASP A 26 -27.41 1.66 27.00
N ILE A 27 -28.65 1.43 27.42
CA ILE A 27 -29.67 0.71 26.64
C ILE A 27 -29.99 1.43 25.33
N LEU A 28 -30.18 2.76 25.38
CA LEU A 28 -30.42 3.55 24.17
C LEU A 28 -29.21 3.54 23.23
N ALA A 29 -28.00 3.63 23.77
CA ALA A 29 -26.77 3.59 22.99
C ALA A 29 -26.59 2.24 22.28
N GLU A 30 -26.90 1.13 22.94
CA GLU A 30 -26.90 -0.20 22.35
C GLU A 30 -27.92 -0.29 21.22
N LYS A 31 -29.18 0.09 21.48
CA LYS A 31 -30.24 0.12 20.47
C LYS A 31 -29.89 0.97 19.24
N MET A 32 -29.28 2.14 19.47
CA MET A 32 -28.84 3.03 18.39
C MET A 32 -27.65 2.43 17.60
N SER A 33 -26.73 1.75 18.27
CA SER A 33 -25.56 1.14 17.65
C SER A 33 -25.84 -0.16 16.90
N GLU A 34 -27.01 -0.77 17.12
CA GLU A 34 -27.45 -1.98 16.43
C GLU A 34 -28.46 -1.70 15.31
N ASP A 35 -28.90 -0.45 15.13
CA ASP A 35 -29.83 -0.07 14.09
C ASP A 35 -29.19 -0.15 12.71
N SER A 36 -29.56 -1.17 11.95
CA SER A 36 -28.97 -1.47 10.64
C SER A 36 -29.15 -0.38 9.59
N VAL A 37 -30.28 0.36 9.67
CA VAL A 37 -30.59 1.45 8.73
C VAL A 37 -29.75 2.67 9.04
N LEU A 38 -29.64 3.05 10.32
CA LEU A 38 -28.72 4.11 10.75
C LEU A 38 -27.29 3.80 10.37
N LEU A 39 -26.83 2.57 10.65
CA LEU A 39 -25.45 2.16 10.32
C LEU A 39 -25.18 2.23 8.82
N ALA A 40 -26.10 1.76 7.98
CA ALA A 40 -25.98 1.84 6.52
C ALA A 40 -25.89 3.28 6.03
N ASP A 41 -26.76 4.16 6.55
CA ASP A 41 -26.74 5.60 6.22
C ASP A 41 -25.44 6.28 6.67
N MET A 42 -24.97 6.00 7.90
CA MET A 42 -23.72 6.56 8.42
C MET A 42 -22.50 6.08 7.64
N ARG A 43 -22.42 4.79 7.24
CA ARG A 43 -21.35 4.27 6.38
C ARG A 43 -21.31 4.96 5.04
N ALA A 44 -22.46 5.10 4.38
CA ALA A 44 -22.55 5.76 3.09
C ALA A 44 -22.15 7.25 3.18
N TRP A 45 -22.59 7.90 4.21
CA TRP A 45 -22.26 9.29 4.46
C TRP A 45 -20.79 9.51 4.74
N LEU A 46 -20.18 8.70 5.65
CA LEU A 46 -18.76 8.78 5.97
C LEU A 46 -17.87 8.45 4.77
N TRP A 47 -18.31 7.54 3.91
CA TRP A 47 -17.61 7.25 2.67
C TRP A 47 -17.59 8.43 1.70
N ASN A 48 -18.71 9.11 1.55
CA ASN A 48 -18.88 10.18 0.57
C ASN A 48 -18.30 11.52 1.04
N GLU A 49 -18.49 11.85 2.32
CA GLU A 49 -18.14 13.14 2.88
C GLU A 49 -16.92 13.11 3.80
N GLY A 50 -16.49 11.90 4.18
CA GLY A 50 -15.34 11.70 5.06
C GLY A 50 -14.01 11.94 4.36
N ALA A 51 -13.04 12.38 5.13
CA ALA A 51 -11.64 12.50 4.71
C ALA A 51 -10.74 11.68 5.63
N MET A 52 -9.77 11.00 5.05
CA MET A 52 -8.67 10.44 5.81
C MET A 52 -7.76 11.58 6.24
N THR A 53 -7.42 11.62 7.52
CA THR A 53 -6.35 12.45 8.04
C THR A 53 -5.18 11.59 8.45
N SER A 54 -3.96 12.12 8.30
CA SER A 54 -2.74 11.44 8.72
C SER A 54 -1.82 12.41 9.42
N ARG A 55 -1.22 11.96 10.52
CA ARG A 55 -0.24 12.72 11.28
C ARG A 55 0.93 11.85 11.65
N VAL A 56 2.14 12.44 11.66
CA VAL A 56 3.33 11.73 12.12
C VAL A 56 3.22 11.44 13.62
N VAL A 57 3.66 10.26 14.03
CA VAL A 57 3.84 9.92 15.44
C VAL A 57 5.05 10.68 15.98
N GLU A 58 4.92 11.32 17.15
CA GLU A 58 5.98 12.10 17.78
C GLU A 58 7.27 11.29 17.91
N GLY A 59 8.38 11.85 17.42
CA GLY A 59 9.70 11.21 17.41
C GLY A 59 9.96 10.29 16.22
N MET A 60 9.01 10.14 15.29
CA MET A 60 9.18 9.29 14.09
C MET A 60 9.53 10.09 12.82
N GLU A 61 9.79 11.38 12.92
CA GLU A 61 10.00 12.28 11.78
C GLU A 61 11.23 11.89 10.95
N GLU A 62 12.33 11.53 11.59
CA GLU A 62 13.56 11.14 10.89
C GLU A 62 13.47 9.72 10.33
N THR A 63 13.03 8.78 11.16
CA THR A 63 12.90 7.36 10.77
C THR A 63 11.84 7.17 9.69
N GLY A 64 10.78 7.97 9.76
CA GLY A 64 9.65 7.96 8.85
C GLY A 64 9.78 8.87 7.63
N ALA A 65 10.96 9.42 7.31
CA ALA A 65 11.17 10.43 6.26
C ALA A 65 10.57 10.06 4.88
N LYS A 66 10.48 8.76 4.56
CA LYS A 66 9.83 8.26 3.34
C LYS A 66 8.32 8.50 3.28
N PHE A 67 7.67 8.82 4.42
CA PHE A 67 6.25 9.14 4.54
C PHE A 67 6.01 10.64 4.78
N ARG A 68 7.00 11.50 4.56
CA ARG A 68 6.94 12.95 4.88
C ARG A 68 5.71 13.63 4.28
N ASP A 69 5.29 13.25 3.09
CA ASP A 69 4.12 13.82 2.41
C ASP A 69 2.79 13.55 3.15
N TYR A 70 2.80 12.62 4.11
CA TYR A 70 1.66 12.22 4.92
C TYR A 70 1.75 12.65 6.39
N PHE A 71 2.74 13.46 6.77
CA PHE A 71 2.95 13.89 8.17
C PHE A 71 1.87 14.84 8.69
N ASP A 72 1.30 15.64 7.81
CA ASP A 72 0.10 16.45 8.04
C ASP A 72 -0.73 16.43 6.76
N TYR A 73 -1.58 15.44 6.65
CA TYR A 73 -2.25 15.14 5.39
C TYR A 73 -3.75 14.94 5.59
N ARG A 74 -4.56 15.43 4.62
CA ARG A 74 -6.00 15.28 4.59
C ARG A 74 -6.48 15.10 3.15
N GLU A 75 -7.21 14.00 2.86
CA GLU A 75 -7.80 13.76 1.55
C GLU A 75 -9.19 13.11 1.66
N PRO A 76 -10.19 13.53 0.84
CA PRO A 76 -11.51 12.91 0.79
C PRO A 76 -11.42 11.43 0.39
N ILE A 77 -12.03 10.54 1.17
CA ILE A 77 -11.96 9.08 0.98
C ILE A 77 -12.49 8.66 -0.39
N ALA A 78 -13.65 9.18 -0.80
CA ALA A 78 -14.29 8.81 -2.07
C ALA A 78 -13.45 9.14 -3.31
N ARG A 79 -12.44 9.98 -3.20
CA ARG A 79 -11.58 10.44 -4.30
C ARG A 79 -10.10 10.10 -4.09
N MET A 80 -9.77 9.41 -3.01
CA MET A 80 -8.38 9.12 -2.66
C MET A 80 -7.77 8.12 -3.63
N PRO A 81 -6.65 8.45 -4.31
CA PRO A 81 -5.96 7.52 -5.19
C PRO A 81 -5.41 6.32 -4.42
N SER A 82 -5.51 5.14 -5.00
CA SER A 82 -5.10 3.86 -4.38
C SER A 82 -3.67 3.87 -3.84
N HIS A 83 -2.72 4.42 -4.60
CA HIS A 83 -1.32 4.47 -4.19
C HIS A 83 -1.10 5.35 -2.95
N ARG A 84 -1.89 6.41 -2.75
CA ARG A 84 -1.83 7.27 -1.57
C ARG A 84 -2.46 6.59 -0.35
N ALA A 85 -3.62 5.94 -0.55
CA ALA A 85 -4.24 5.15 0.50
C ALA A 85 -3.29 4.06 1.01
N LEU A 86 -2.69 3.28 0.11
CA LEU A 86 -1.73 2.24 0.46
C LEU A 86 -0.48 2.79 1.15
N ALA A 87 0.03 3.96 0.72
CA ALA A 87 1.17 4.61 1.38
C ALA A 87 0.83 5.04 2.81
N ALA A 88 -0.36 5.62 3.04
CA ALA A 88 -0.83 6.00 4.37
C ALA A 88 -1.01 4.78 5.29
N PHE A 89 -1.67 3.72 4.82
CA PHE A 89 -1.81 2.47 5.58
C PHE A 89 -0.47 1.80 5.89
N ARG A 90 0.46 1.84 4.94
CA ARG A 90 1.81 1.34 5.19
C ARG A 90 2.54 2.15 6.26
N GLY A 91 2.44 3.48 6.23
CA GLY A 91 3.00 4.34 7.26
C GLY A 91 2.40 4.07 8.64
N GLN A 92 1.10 3.77 8.72
CA GLN A 92 0.44 3.33 9.94
C GLN A 92 0.95 1.97 10.43
N ALA A 93 1.07 0.99 9.53
CA ALA A 93 1.57 -0.34 9.87
C ALA A 93 3.04 -0.33 10.34
N GLU A 94 3.85 0.60 9.83
CA GLU A 94 5.22 0.82 10.28
C GLU A 94 5.32 1.68 11.56
N GLY A 95 4.18 2.11 12.14
CA GLY A 95 4.15 2.91 13.38
C GLY A 95 4.59 4.36 13.21
N VAL A 96 4.71 4.84 11.97
CA VAL A 96 5.14 6.22 11.65
C VAL A 96 3.98 7.19 11.61
N LEU A 97 2.82 6.73 11.15
CA LEU A 97 1.63 7.58 10.97
C LEU A 97 0.48 7.13 11.87
N THR A 98 -0.26 8.12 12.38
CA THR A 98 -1.57 7.91 12.96
C THR A 98 -2.61 8.37 11.96
N LEU A 99 -3.55 7.48 11.61
CA LEU A 99 -4.65 7.78 10.71
C LEU A 99 -5.92 8.07 11.49
N GLY A 100 -6.77 8.93 10.96
CA GLY A 100 -8.08 9.25 11.50
C GLY A 100 -9.08 9.56 10.40
N LEU A 101 -10.36 9.44 10.75
CA LEU A 101 -11.48 9.80 9.89
C LEU A 101 -12.12 11.09 10.39
N GLU A 102 -12.14 12.11 9.56
CA GLU A 102 -12.82 13.38 9.82
C GLU A 102 -13.84 13.67 8.72
N VAL A 103 -14.95 14.33 9.08
CA VAL A 103 -15.93 14.77 8.09
C VAL A 103 -15.73 16.26 7.83
N ASP A 104 -16.27 17.10 8.69
CA ASP A 104 -16.18 18.55 8.59
C ASP A 104 -15.55 19.09 9.86
N ALA A 105 -14.36 19.69 9.75
CA ALA A 105 -13.66 20.26 10.89
C ALA A 105 -14.41 21.44 11.54
N GLU A 106 -15.24 22.16 10.76
CA GLU A 106 -16.05 23.28 11.26
C GLU A 106 -17.34 22.80 11.96
N ARG A 107 -17.75 21.54 11.70
CA ARG A 107 -18.97 20.94 12.24
C ARG A 107 -18.70 19.59 12.90
N PRO A 108 -17.92 19.53 13.99
CA PRO A 108 -17.50 18.28 14.64
C PRO A 108 -18.66 17.46 15.23
N ASP A 109 -19.80 18.08 15.49
CA ASP A 109 -21.02 17.43 15.99
C ASP A 109 -21.95 16.90 14.88
N GLN A 110 -21.59 17.05 13.59
CA GLN A 110 -22.41 16.60 12.46
C GLN A 110 -22.82 15.11 12.53
N PRO A 111 -21.95 14.16 12.96
CA PRO A 111 -22.37 12.77 13.17
C PRO A 111 -23.44 12.61 14.26
N VAL A 112 -23.37 13.44 15.31
CA VAL A 112 -24.35 13.46 16.41
C VAL A 112 -25.66 14.05 15.91
N GLU A 113 -25.62 15.16 15.13
CA GLU A 113 -26.79 15.78 14.51
C GLU A 113 -27.51 14.78 13.63
N ARG A 114 -26.77 14.00 12.83
CA ARG A 114 -27.33 12.99 11.94
C ARG A 114 -28.01 11.86 12.70
N THR A 115 -27.34 11.33 13.73
CA THR A 115 -27.92 10.34 14.63
C THR A 115 -29.18 10.86 15.32
N ALA A 116 -29.14 12.08 15.85
CA ALA A 116 -30.27 12.74 16.51
C ALA A 116 -31.46 12.96 15.55
N ALA A 117 -31.19 13.40 14.32
CA ALA A 117 -32.21 13.60 13.30
C ALA A 117 -32.90 12.28 12.92
N TYR A 118 -32.13 11.19 12.78
CA TYR A 118 -32.69 9.87 12.47
C TYR A 118 -33.69 9.39 13.53
N PHE A 119 -33.39 9.62 14.83
CA PHE A 119 -34.29 9.29 15.94
C PHE A 119 -35.28 10.41 16.30
N ASN A 120 -35.40 11.47 15.54
CA ASN A 120 -36.28 12.64 15.79
C ASN A 120 -36.02 13.29 17.16
N VAL A 121 -34.74 13.34 17.59
CA VAL A 121 -34.29 13.98 18.81
C VAL A 121 -34.03 15.46 18.59
N GLY A 122 -34.54 16.32 19.47
CA GLY A 122 -34.36 17.78 19.41
C GLY A 122 -35.30 18.56 18.49
N THR A 123 -36.12 17.87 17.69
CA THR A 123 -37.03 18.51 16.75
C THR A 123 -38.35 18.98 17.39
N GLN A 124 -38.79 18.36 18.47
CA GLN A 124 -40.07 18.56 19.15
C GLN A 124 -40.00 19.43 20.39
N ARG A 125 -38.81 19.92 20.77
CA ARG A 125 -38.56 20.75 21.97
C ARG A 125 -39.12 20.11 23.26
N ARG A 126 -39.05 18.80 23.38
CA ARG A 126 -39.51 18.07 24.57
C ARG A 126 -38.51 18.27 25.73
N PRO A 127 -38.95 18.18 27.00
CA PRO A 127 -38.06 18.33 28.16
C PRO A 127 -36.92 17.33 28.21
N ALA A 128 -37.05 16.16 27.55
CA ALA A 128 -36.04 15.12 27.48
C ALA A 128 -35.04 15.31 26.33
N ASP A 129 -35.30 16.19 25.37
CA ASP A 129 -34.47 16.29 24.15
C ASP A 129 -33.03 16.63 24.42
N ALA A 130 -32.74 17.48 25.39
CA ALA A 130 -31.36 17.79 25.79
C ALA A 130 -30.60 16.57 26.32
N TRP A 131 -31.26 15.71 27.08
CA TRP A 131 -30.68 14.47 27.59
C TRP A 131 -30.55 13.42 26.49
N LEU A 132 -31.53 13.29 25.61
CA LEU A 132 -31.46 12.40 24.46
C LEU A 132 -30.35 12.80 23.50
N TRP A 133 -30.12 14.10 23.32
CA TRP A 133 -28.97 14.60 22.56
C TRP A 133 -27.63 14.12 23.17
N GLN A 134 -27.52 14.16 24.50
CA GLN A 134 -26.35 13.61 25.19
C GLN A 134 -26.21 12.10 24.98
N CYS A 135 -27.33 11.36 24.88
CA CYS A 135 -27.31 9.94 24.53
C CYS A 135 -26.78 9.73 23.10
N CYS A 136 -27.23 10.50 22.12
CA CYS A 136 -26.71 10.44 20.75
C CYS A 136 -25.22 10.75 20.68
N ARG A 137 -24.76 11.78 21.41
CA ARG A 137 -23.33 12.14 21.50
C ARG A 137 -22.50 11.01 22.13
N TRP A 138 -23.02 10.42 23.21
CA TRP A 138 -22.39 9.28 23.86
C TRP A 138 -22.29 8.07 22.93
N THR A 139 -23.38 7.72 22.25
CA THR A 139 -23.43 6.62 21.28
C THR A 139 -22.41 6.82 20.17
N TRP A 140 -22.34 8.02 19.60
CA TRP A 140 -21.34 8.32 18.59
C TRP A 140 -19.91 8.12 19.11
N ARG A 141 -19.58 8.71 20.23
CA ARG A 141 -18.20 8.70 20.78
C ARG A 141 -17.74 7.35 21.26
N VAL A 142 -18.64 6.55 21.85
CA VAL A 142 -18.27 5.32 22.56
C VAL A 142 -18.57 4.05 21.75
N LYS A 143 -19.59 4.07 20.89
CA LYS A 143 -20.04 2.88 20.17
C LYS A 143 -19.78 2.97 18.67
N LEU A 144 -20.11 4.08 18.02
CA LEU A 144 -20.16 4.15 16.57
C LEU A 144 -18.86 4.58 15.91
N ARG A 145 -18.18 5.59 16.48
CA ARG A 145 -17.04 6.23 15.80
C ARG A 145 -15.95 5.24 15.41
N ALA A 146 -15.42 4.50 16.37
CA ALA A 146 -14.30 3.59 16.13
C ALA A 146 -14.65 2.44 15.17
N SER A 147 -15.86 1.89 15.32
CA SER A 147 -16.33 0.80 14.45
C SER A 147 -16.52 1.27 13.01
N LEU A 148 -17.22 2.40 12.82
CA LEU A 148 -17.46 2.94 11.48
C LEU A 148 -16.18 3.45 10.79
N GLU A 149 -15.25 4.03 11.56
CA GLU A 149 -13.93 4.41 11.05
C GLU A 149 -13.15 3.19 10.55
N ALA A 150 -13.11 2.11 11.33
CA ALA A 150 -12.47 0.86 10.94
C ALA A 150 -13.09 0.28 9.66
N GLU A 151 -14.43 0.20 9.59
CA GLU A 151 -15.14 -0.32 8.43
C GLU A 151 -14.90 0.52 7.16
N VAL A 152 -14.86 1.84 7.28
CA VAL A 152 -14.57 2.74 6.16
C VAL A 152 -13.12 2.58 5.68
N PHE A 153 -12.17 2.44 6.60
CA PHE A 153 -10.77 2.23 6.26
C PHE A 153 -10.51 0.83 5.68
N ASP A 154 -11.18 -0.20 6.16
CA ASP A 154 -11.08 -1.54 5.58
C ASP A 154 -11.61 -1.55 4.15
N ARG A 155 -12.77 -0.93 3.90
CA ARG A 155 -13.31 -0.77 2.54
C ARG A 155 -12.36 0.00 1.62
N LEU A 156 -11.74 1.08 2.13
CA LEU A 156 -10.78 1.87 1.34
C LEU A 156 -9.53 1.05 1.02
N ARG A 157 -9.05 0.27 1.99
CA ARG A 157 -7.90 -0.63 1.82
C ARG A 157 -8.17 -1.69 0.77
N GLU A 158 -9.28 -2.41 0.87
CA GLU A 158 -9.68 -3.43 -0.11
C GLU A 158 -9.79 -2.84 -1.54
N ALA A 159 -10.41 -1.68 -1.68
CA ALA A 159 -10.52 -1.00 -2.97
C ALA A 159 -9.15 -0.59 -3.52
N ALA A 160 -8.25 -0.09 -2.66
CA ALA A 160 -6.91 0.34 -3.05
C ALA A 160 -6.01 -0.85 -3.42
N GLU A 161 -6.08 -1.95 -2.68
CA GLU A 161 -5.36 -3.20 -2.96
C GLU A 161 -5.83 -3.82 -4.27
N GLY A 162 -7.15 -3.91 -4.50
CA GLY A 162 -7.71 -4.40 -5.76
C GLY A 162 -7.21 -3.59 -6.96
N ALA A 163 -7.29 -2.27 -6.89
CA ALA A 163 -6.79 -1.40 -7.97
C ALA A 163 -5.27 -1.54 -8.19
N ALA A 164 -4.49 -1.73 -7.12
CA ALA A 164 -3.05 -1.94 -7.24
C ALA A 164 -2.72 -3.28 -7.92
N ILE A 165 -3.45 -4.35 -7.60
CA ILE A 165 -3.33 -5.67 -8.24
C ILE A 165 -3.66 -5.58 -9.73
N ASP A 166 -4.72 -4.88 -10.11
CA ASP A 166 -5.12 -4.70 -11.52
C ASP A 166 -4.04 -3.94 -12.31
N VAL A 167 -3.50 -2.86 -11.75
CA VAL A 167 -2.39 -2.11 -12.38
C VAL A 167 -1.15 -2.98 -12.50
N PHE A 168 -0.80 -3.74 -11.46
CA PHE A 168 0.33 -4.66 -11.50
C PHE A 168 0.14 -5.74 -12.57
N GLY A 169 -1.05 -6.35 -12.63
CA GLY A 169 -1.39 -7.37 -13.64
C GLY A 169 -1.28 -6.83 -15.06
N THR A 170 -1.75 -5.60 -15.30
CA THR A 170 -1.64 -4.93 -16.61
C THR A 170 -0.17 -4.69 -16.96
N ASN A 171 0.62 -4.12 -16.07
CA ASN A 171 2.05 -3.86 -16.30
C ASN A 171 2.83 -5.16 -16.54
N LEU A 172 2.52 -6.21 -15.79
CA LEU A 172 3.14 -7.52 -15.97
C LEU A 172 2.81 -8.11 -17.33
N ARG A 173 1.54 -8.03 -17.75
CA ARG A 173 1.11 -8.47 -19.07
C ARG A 173 1.87 -7.75 -20.17
N ASP A 174 2.00 -6.43 -20.08
CA ASP A 174 2.72 -5.62 -21.07
C ASP A 174 4.21 -6.01 -21.15
N LEU A 175 4.82 -6.32 -19.99
CA LEU A 175 6.20 -6.82 -19.94
C LEU A 175 6.36 -8.21 -20.56
N LEU A 176 5.45 -9.14 -20.26
CA LEU A 176 5.50 -10.50 -20.79
C LEU A 176 5.19 -10.56 -22.30
N LEU A 177 4.37 -9.63 -22.79
CA LEU A 177 4.01 -9.51 -24.21
C LEU A 177 4.90 -8.51 -24.96
N ALA A 178 5.97 -7.99 -24.35
CA ALA A 178 6.93 -7.13 -25.03
C ALA A 178 7.52 -7.83 -26.25
N ALA A 179 7.76 -7.06 -27.32
CA ALA A 179 8.27 -7.61 -28.57
C ALA A 179 9.62 -8.32 -28.35
N PRO A 180 9.80 -9.56 -28.83
CA PRO A 180 11.07 -10.28 -28.69
C PRO A 180 12.17 -9.58 -29.50
N ALA A 181 13.42 -9.76 -29.09
CA ALA A 181 14.59 -9.21 -29.77
C ALA A 181 14.80 -9.77 -31.19
N GLY A 182 13.96 -10.74 -31.62
CA GLY A 182 14.09 -11.48 -32.87
C GLY A 182 15.19 -12.54 -32.77
N HIS A 183 15.57 -13.07 -33.93
CA HIS A 183 16.60 -14.11 -34.05
C HIS A 183 18.00 -13.52 -33.83
N LYS A 184 18.35 -13.24 -32.57
CA LYS A 184 19.66 -12.70 -32.20
C LYS A 184 20.36 -13.62 -31.18
N ARG A 185 21.67 -13.62 -31.21
CA ARG A 185 22.49 -14.23 -30.17
C ARG A 185 22.68 -13.23 -29.07
N VAL A 186 22.21 -13.55 -27.86
CA VAL A 186 22.09 -12.59 -26.76
C VAL A 186 22.97 -13.01 -25.60
N LEU A 187 23.65 -12.04 -24.97
CA LEU A 187 24.23 -12.15 -23.64
C LEU A 187 23.30 -11.46 -22.64
N GLY A 188 22.61 -12.21 -21.82
CA GLY A 188 21.83 -11.67 -20.69
C GLY A 188 22.74 -11.40 -19.48
N LEU A 189 22.58 -10.23 -18.88
CA LEU A 189 23.28 -9.83 -17.66
C LEU A 189 22.24 -9.52 -16.56
N ASP A 190 22.34 -10.25 -15.43
CA ASP A 190 21.58 -10.00 -14.21
C ASP A 190 22.51 -9.27 -13.22
N PRO A 191 22.35 -7.94 -13.04
CA PRO A 191 23.24 -7.12 -12.24
C PRO A 191 23.20 -7.46 -10.74
N GLY A 192 24.37 -7.55 -10.10
CA GLY A 192 24.48 -7.72 -8.65
C GLY A 192 25.79 -7.20 -8.10
N ILE A 193 25.75 -6.36 -7.06
CA ILE A 193 26.96 -5.78 -6.46
C ILE A 193 27.75 -6.83 -5.68
N ARG A 194 27.10 -7.52 -4.75
CA ARG A 194 27.75 -8.49 -3.86
C ARG A 194 27.86 -9.89 -4.45
N THR A 195 26.84 -10.32 -5.15
CA THR A 195 26.74 -11.65 -5.76
C THR A 195 27.42 -11.76 -7.11
N GLY A 196 27.91 -10.62 -7.66
CA GLY A 196 28.43 -10.51 -9.00
C GLY A 196 27.31 -10.37 -10.05
N VAL A 197 27.72 -10.10 -11.27
CA VAL A 197 26.84 -10.04 -12.45
C VAL A 197 26.75 -11.45 -13.02
N LYS A 198 25.59 -12.07 -12.93
CA LYS A 198 25.31 -13.36 -13.54
C LYS A 198 25.11 -13.18 -15.04
N THR A 199 25.65 -14.07 -15.82
CA THR A 199 25.59 -13.98 -17.28
C THR A 199 25.08 -15.27 -17.90
N ALA A 200 24.26 -15.13 -18.96
CA ALA A 200 23.82 -16.27 -19.77
C ALA A 200 23.90 -15.89 -21.26
N ALA A 201 24.64 -16.69 -22.02
CA ALA A 201 24.72 -16.56 -23.47
C ALA A 201 23.74 -17.55 -24.13
N ILE A 202 22.90 -17.05 -25.02
CA ILE A 202 21.94 -17.85 -25.78
C ILE A 202 22.13 -17.66 -27.28
N ASP A 203 21.75 -18.67 -28.05
CA ASP A 203 21.70 -18.57 -29.51
C ASP A 203 20.39 -17.92 -30.02
N GLU A 204 20.24 -17.85 -31.32
CA GLU A 204 19.07 -17.29 -32.01
C GLU A 204 17.76 -18.07 -31.79
N THR A 205 17.83 -19.29 -31.23
CA THR A 205 16.67 -20.14 -30.90
C THR A 205 16.32 -20.08 -29.38
N GLY A 206 17.13 -19.35 -28.59
CA GLY A 206 17.00 -19.30 -27.13
C GLY A 206 17.75 -20.41 -26.39
N LYS A 207 18.50 -21.27 -27.12
CA LYS A 207 19.29 -22.34 -26.49
C LYS A 207 20.45 -21.76 -25.70
N LEU A 208 20.62 -22.20 -24.44
CA LEU A 208 21.72 -21.82 -23.57
C LEU A 208 23.05 -22.34 -24.13
N LEU A 209 24.02 -21.45 -24.34
CA LEU A 209 25.36 -21.74 -24.84
C LEU A 209 26.42 -21.74 -23.71
N ALA A 210 26.33 -20.78 -22.79
CA ALA A 210 27.26 -20.65 -21.68
C ALA A 210 26.68 -19.79 -20.56
N THR A 211 27.16 -20.02 -19.33
CA THR A 211 26.90 -19.17 -18.17
C THR A 211 28.22 -18.78 -17.50
N ALA A 212 28.22 -17.62 -16.84
CA ALA A 212 29.32 -17.19 -15.99
C ALA A 212 28.81 -16.23 -14.90
N VAL A 213 29.61 -16.06 -13.86
CA VAL A 213 29.44 -14.97 -12.89
C VAL A 213 30.67 -14.12 -12.90
N VAL A 214 30.54 -12.82 -13.12
CA VAL A 214 31.65 -11.88 -13.16
C VAL A 214 31.52 -10.82 -12.08
N PHE A 215 32.64 -10.28 -11.61
CA PHE A 215 32.68 -9.31 -10.49
C PHE A 215 33.32 -7.99 -10.92
N PRO A 216 32.63 -7.18 -11.74
CA PRO A 216 33.19 -5.95 -12.29
C PRO A 216 33.30 -4.82 -11.25
N PHE A 217 32.65 -4.92 -10.10
CA PHE A 217 32.58 -3.88 -9.07
C PHE A 217 33.53 -4.07 -7.90
N GLY A 218 34.52 -4.95 -8.06
CA GLY A 218 35.52 -5.26 -7.04
C GLY A 218 36.87 -4.56 -7.27
N SER A 219 37.97 -5.28 -6.98
CA SER A 219 39.32 -4.82 -7.28
C SER A 219 39.57 -4.71 -8.78
N ASN A 220 40.60 -3.92 -9.16
CA ASN A 220 40.97 -3.74 -10.56
C ASN A 220 41.30 -5.07 -11.26
N GLU A 221 41.87 -6.04 -10.55
CA GLU A 221 42.14 -7.39 -11.03
C GLU A 221 40.85 -8.12 -11.41
N ARG A 222 39.87 -8.17 -10.49
CA ARG A 222 38.55 -8.77 -10.75
C ARG A 222 37.78 -8.07 -11.89
N ARG A 223 37.93 -6.75 -11.99
CA ARG A 223 37.34 -5.96 -13.10
C ARG A 223 37.98 -6.35 -14.44
N SER A 224 39.31 -6.51 -14.50
CA SER A 224 40.03 -6.94 -15.68
C SER A 224 39.59 -8.34 -16.13
N ASP A 225 39.47 -9.28 -15.17
CA ASP A 225 39.02 -10.64 -15.43
C ASP A 225 37.57 -10.66 -15.94
N ALA A 226 36.72 -9.81 -15.37
CA ALA A 226 35.33 -9.63 -15.82
C ALA A 226 35.27 -9.13 -17.27
N VAL A 227 36.07 -8.10 -17.63
CA VAL A 227 36.18 -7.59 -19.00
C VAL A 227 36.63 -8.71 -19.96
N ALA A 228 37.69 -9.42 -19.61
CA ALA A 228 38.25 -10.53 -20.46
C ALA A 228 37.19 -11.63 -20.65
N THR A 229 36.45 -11.97 -19.60
CA THR A 229 35.42 -13.02 -19.64
C THR A 229 34.27 -12.64 -20.55
N ILE A 230 33.70 -11.42 -20.40
CA ILE A 230 32.61 -10.94 -21.26
C ILE A 230 33.08 -10.84 -22.71
N ALA A 231 34.26 -10.27 -22.97
CA ALA A 231 34.79 -10.15 -24.33
C ALA A 231 35.00 -11.54 -24.97
N ARG A 232 35.48 -12.53 -24.21
CA ARG A 232 35.60 -13.90 -24.67
C ARG A 232 34.28 -14.53 -25.01
N LEU A 233 33.22 -14.38 -24.14
CA LEU A 233 31.90 -14.93 -24.39
C LEU A 233 31.27 -14.32 -25.67
N ILE A 234 31.34 -12.99 -25.83
CA ILE A 234 30.82 -12.29 -27.01
C ILE A 234 31.51 -12.82 -28.28
N ARG A 235 32.84 -12.93 -28.29
CA ARG A 235 33.59 -13.39 -29.46
C ARG A 235 33.35 -14.87 -29.76
N GLN A 236 33.42 -15.72 -28.75
CA GLN A 236 33.28 -17.18 -28.89
C GLN A 236 31.91 -17.58 -29.43
N HIS A 237 30.85 -16.94 -28.95
CA HIS A 237 29.47 -17.28 -29.31
C HIS A 237 28.86 -16.33 -30.33
N ARG A 238 29.65 -15.37 -30.85
CA ARG A 238 29.22 -14.37 -31.84
C ARG A 238 27.96 -13.64 -31.40
N LEU A 239 27.95 -13.18 -30.12
CA LEU A 239 26.81 -12.50 -29.54
C LEU A 239 26.71 -11.08 -30.11
N THR A 240 25.53 -10.69 -30.56
CA THR A 240 25.27 -9.39 -31.21
C THR A 240 24.47 -8.42 -30.37
N LEU A 241 23.86 -8.93 -29.30
CA LEU A 241 23.07 -8.14 -28.34
C LEU A 241 23.46 -8.49 -26.91
N VAL A 242 23.62 -7.47 -26.08
CA VAL A 242 23.78 -7.58 -24.63
C VAL A 242 22.54 -7.01 -23.98
N SER A 243 21.76 -7.81 -23.26
CA SER A 243 20.60 -7.35 -22.47
C SER A 243 21.00 -7.24 -21.01
N ILE A 244 20.70 -6.11 -20.38
CA ILE A 244 21.07 -5.78 -19.00
C ILE A 244 19.77 -5.60 -18.21
N GLY A 245 19.60 -6.37 -17.13
CA GLY A 245 18.48 -6.19 -16.21
C GLY A 245 18.45 -4.81 -15.57
N ASN A 246 17.27 -4.27 -15.31
CA ASN A 246 17.10 -2.93 -14.72
C ASN A 246 17.09 -2.89 -13.19
N GLY A 247 17.55 -3.95 -12.52
CA GLY A 247 17.64 -4.05 -11.07
C GLY A 247 18.81 -3.25 -10.46
N THR A 248 19.17 -3.63 -9.25
CA THR A 248 20.29 -3.02 -8.51
C THR A 248 21.60 -3.15 -9.30
N ALA A 249 22.40 -2.07 -9.39
CA ALA A 249 23.64 -1.99 -10.17
C ALA A 249 23.48 -2.02 -11.69
N SER A 250 22.31 -1.75 -12.21
CA SER A 250 22.08 -1.67 -13.66
C SER A 250 22.94 -0.60 -14.33
N ARG A 251 23.05 0.59 -13.74
CA ARG A 251 23.88 1.71 -14.29
C ARG A 251 25.34 1.34 -14.33
N GLU A 252 25.88 0.79 -13.24
CA GLU A 252 27.27 0.34 -13.15
C GLU A 252 27.56 -0.79 -14.15
N THR A 253 26.55 -1.65 -14.41
CA THR A 253 26.68 -2.73 -15.41
C THR A 253 26.67 -2.15 -16.84
N VAL A 254 25.92 -1.11 -17.12
CA VAL A 254 25.99 -0.39 -18.41
C VAL A 254 27.39 0.22 -18.62
N GLU A 255 27.91 0.92 -17.62
CA GLU A 255 29.27 1.49 -17.67
C GLU A 255 30.34 0.41 -17.90
N PHE A 256 30.18 -0.72 -17.25
CA PHE A 256 31.06 -1.87 -17.43
C PHE A 256 30.98 -2.44 -18.86
N VAL A 257 29.79 -2.59 -19.44
CA VAL A 257 29.61 -3.07 -20.82
C VAL A 257 30.19 -2.08 -21.86
N GLU A 258 30.03 -0.77 -21.60
CA GLU A 258 30.66 0.27 -22.41
C GLU A 258 32.20 0.20 -22.33
N GLU A 259 32.74 -0.09 -21.15
CA GLU A 259 34.18 -0.32 -21.00
C GLU A 259 34.67 -1.53 -21.80
N VAL A 260 33.94 -2.66 -21.77
CA VAL A 260 34.26 -3.85 -22.59
C VAL A 260 34.30 -3.46 -24.06
N LYS A 261 33.34 -2.68 -24.55
CA LYS A 261 33.28 -2.22 -25.95
C LYS A 261 34.45 -1.31 -26.30
N ARG A 262 34.84 -0.41 -25.40
CA ARG A 262 35.97 0.50 -25.59
C ARG A 262 37.31 -0.24 -25.64
N LEU A 263 37.50 -1.23 -24.76
CA LEU A 263 38.74 -2.01 -24.67
C LEU A 263 38.88 -3.06 -25.77
N HIS A 264 37.75 -3.43 -26.39
CA HIS A 264 37.70 -4.43 -27.46
C HIS A 264 36.94 -3.89 -28.70
N PRO A 265 37.48 -2.89 -29.44
CA PRO A 265 36.77 -2.26 -30.54
C PRO A 265 36.42 -3.17 -31.73
N GLY A 266 37.00 -4.36 -31.76
CA GLY A 266 36.67 -5.40 -32.76
C GLY A 266 35.45 -6.26 -32.41
N LEU A 267 34.76 -6.00 -31.30
CA LEU A 267 33.51 -6.67 -30.95
C LEU A 267 32.34 -5.82 -31.46
N ASP A 268 31.54 -6.40 -32.34
CA ASP A 268 30.34 -5.76 -32.88
C ASP A 268 29.10 -6.25 -32.12
N PHE A 269 28.65 -5.47 -31.13
CA PHE A 269 27.42 -5.73 -30.39
C PHE A 269 26.73 -4.44 -29.97
N THR A 270 25.43 -4.51 -29.76
CA THR A 270 24.65 -3.44 -29.12
C THR A 270 24.23 -3.87 -27.72
N HIS A 271 23.92 -2.92 -26.85
CA HIS A 271 23.34 -3.24 -25.54
C HIS A 271 22.01 -2.54 -25.33
N VAL A 272 21.17 -3.11 -24.46
CA VAL A 272 19.86 -2.59 -24.08
C VAL A 272 19.58 -2.92 -22.63
N VAL A 273 18.98 -1.97 -21.90
CA VAL A 273 18.46 -2.22 -20.56
C VAL A 273 17.03 -2.73 -20.69
N VAL A 274 16.73 -3.84 -20.02
CA VAL A 274 15.42 -4.50 -20.07
C VAL A 274 14.87 -4.67 -18.66
N SER A 275 13.54 -4.66 -18.53
CA SER A 275 12.91 -4.98 -17.25
C SER A 275 13.05 -6.49 -16.96
N GLU A 276 13.53 -6.81 -15.76
CA GLU A 276 13.64 -8.19 -15.25
C GLU A 276 12.42 -8.62 -14.42
N ALA A 277 11.43 -7.74 -14.22
CA ALA A 277 10.25 -8.03 -13.40
C ALA A 277 9.49 -9.27 -13.89
N GLY A 278 9.35 -9.44 -15.21
CA GLY A 278 8.72 -10.62 -15.80
C GLY A 278 9.48 -11.92 -15.49
N ALA A 279 10.81 -11.89 -15.54
CA ALA A 279 11.65 -13.05 -15.22
C ALA A 279 11.55 -13.43 -13.73
N SER A 280 11.52 -12.44 -12.84
CA SER A 280 11.35 -12.64 -11.39
C SER A 280 10.00 -13.29 -11.06
N VAL A 281 8.92 -12.84 -11.70
CA VAL A 281 7.58 -13.43 -11.51
C VAL A 281 7.52 -14.85 -12.09
N TYR A 282 8.09 -15.06 -13.27
CA TYR A 282 8.14 -16.39 -13.89
C TYR A 282 8.90 -17.38 -13.00
N SER A 283 10.07 -17.01 -12.49
CA SER A 283 10.90 -17.89 -11.66
C SER A 283 10.23 -18.31 -10.33
N ALA A 284 9.24 -17.52 -9.86
CA ALA A 284 8.44 -17.83 -8.67
C ALA A 284 7.16 -18.64 -8.99
N SER A 285 6.89 -18.94 -10.26
CA SER A 285 5.70 -19.68 -10.69
C SER A 285 5.85 -21.19 -10.52
N GLU A 286 4.70 -21.89 -10.36
CA GLU A 286 4.66 -23.36 -10.34
C GLU A 286 5.20 -23.96 -11.65
N LEU A 287 5.01 -23.27 -12.77
CA LEU A 287 5.52 -23.71 -14.08
C LEU A 287 7.05 -23.74 -14.10
N ALA A 288 7.72 -22.68 -13.64
CA ALA A 288 9.16 -22.64 -13.55
C ALA A 288 9.72 -23.68 -12.55
N ALA A 289 9.01 -23.90 -11.44
CA ALA A 289 9.40 -24.96 -10.48
C ALA A 289 9.29 -26.39 -11.06
N ALA A 290 8.45 -26.60 -12.06
CA ALA A 290 8.32 -27.89 -12.73
C ALA A 290 9.38 -28.11 -13.85
N GLU A 291 10.06 -27.05 -14.30
CA GLU A 291 11.11 -27.09 -15.33
C GLU A 291 12.51 -27.36 -14.76
N VAL A 292 12.70 -27.25 -13.44
CA VAL A 292 13.96 -27.48 -12.72
C VAL A 292 13.96 -28.85 -12.05
#